data_303dc64b5d6be6c7b8fdd8c21502f0e8
#
_entry.id   303dc64b5d6be6c7b8fdd8c21502f0e8
#
_cell.length_a   1.000
_cell.length_b   1.000
_cell.length_c   1.000
_cell.angle_alpha   90.00
_cell.angle_beta   90.00
_cell.angle_gamma   90.00
#
_symmetry.space_group_name_H-M   'P 1'
#
loop_
_entity.id
_entity.type
_entity.pdbx_description
1 polymer ?
#
loop_
_entity_poly.entity_id
_entity_poly.type
_entity_poly.pdbx_seq_one_letter_code
_entity_poly.pdbx_strand_id
1 'polypeptide(L)'
;MMNLGGNVLGFASADSSSAAKGESVGDTIRMISCYADICAMRHPKEGSAFVVAQKAQIPVINAGDGGHQHPTQTLTDLMTIRSLKGRLDNLTIGLCGDLKFGRTVHSLISAMVRYPGVKFVLISPLSCASLTASARIFWKPITFPLRRLETWMTPWEAWTFYI
;
A
#
# COMPACT_ATOMS: atom_id res chain seq x y z
N MET A 1 15.29 -4.93 13.08
CA MET A 1 16.66 -5.41 12.84
C MET A 1 17.47 -5.35 14.13
N MET A 2 17.64 -4.18 14.76
CA MET A 2 18.46 -4.07 16.01
C MET A 2 18.01 -5.03 17.10
N ASN A 3 16.72 -5.16 17.36
CA ASN A 3 16.17 -6.13 18.34
C ASN A 3 16.43 -7.61 18.00
N LEU A 4 16.85 -7.89 16.77
CA LEU A 4 17.21 -9.24 16.31
C LEU A 4 18.73 -9.41 16.14
N GLY A 5 19.52 -8.48 16.70
CA GLY A 5 20.99 -8.51 16.63
C GLY A 5 21.59 -8.02 15.31
N GLY A 6 20.79 -7.45 14.42
CA GLY A 6 21.29 -6.88 13.17
C GLY A 6 21.70 -5.41 13.30
N ASN A 7 22.66 -4.99 12.49
CA ASN A 7 23.06 -3.60 12.36
C ASN A 7 22.13 -2.87 11.37
N VAL A 8 21.97 -1.55 11.56
CA VAL A 8 21.18 -0.70 10.67
C VAL A 8 22.05 0.42 10.15
N LEU A 9 22.10 0.54 8.83
CA LEU A 9 22.74 1.62 8.09
C LEU A 9 21.66 2.32 7.26
N GLY A 10 21.68 3.66 7.19
CA GLY A 10 20.71 4.34 6.35
C GLY A 10 20.71 5.86 6.49
N PHE A 11 19.88 6.49 5.66
CA PHE A 11 19.62 7.93 5.67
C PHE A 11 18.12 8.17 5.49
N ALA A 12 17.61 9.24 6.08
CA ALA A 12 16.17 9.54 6.09
C ALA A 12 15.75 10.52 4.97
N SER A 13 16.70 11.23 4.36
CA SER A 13 16.44 12.26 3.35
C SER A 13 17.42 12.16 2.20
N ALA A 14 16.94 12.46 0.98
CA ALA A 14 17.79 12.56 -0.20
C ALA A 14 18.87 13.67 -0.04
N ASP A 15 18.55 14.73 0.70
CA ASP A 15 19.46 15.85 0.94
C ASP A 15 20.67 15.46 1.79
N SER A 16 20.56 14.41 2.59
CA SER A 16 21.66 13.85 3.38
C SER A 16 22.48 12.79 2.65
N SER A 17 22.20 12.58 1.36
CA SER A 17 22.87 11.57 0.53
C SER A 17 23.47 12.18 -0.75
N SER A 18 24.22 11.40 -1.48
CA SER A 18 24.78 11.79 -2.79
C SER A 18 23.69 12.07 -3.86
N ALA A 19 22.43 11.70 -3.61
CA ALA A 19 21.30 12.06 -4.45
C ALA A 19 21.15 13.59 -4.61
N ALA A 20 21.49 14.37 -3.57
CA ALA A 20 21.54 15.83 -3.64
C ALA A 20 22.55 16.37 -4.69
N LYS A 21 23.53 15.56 -5.07
CA LYS A 21 24.54 15.87 -6.10
C LYS A 21 24.20 15.30 -7.47
N GLY A 22 22.98 14.76 -7.66
CA GLY A 22 22.53 14.19 -8.94
C GLY A 22 22.81 12.71 -9.13
N GLU A 23 23.22 11.99 -8.07
CA GLU A 23 23.35 10.53 -8.12
C GLU A 23 22.00 9.88 -8.35
N SER A 24 21.95 8.90 -9.26
CA SER A 24 20.71 8.16 -9.51
C SER A 24 20.39 7.19 -8.36
N VAL A 25 19.09 6.95 -8.11
CA VAL A 25 18.66 5.97 -7.08
C VAL A 25 19.24 4.59 -7.38
N GLY A 26 19.45 4.26 -8.66
CA GLY A 26 20.07 3.00 -9.07
C GLY A 26 21.56 2.89 -8.70
N ASP A 27 22.28 3.99 -8.69
CA ASP A 27 23.69 3.99 -8.29
C ASP A 27 23.79 3.97 -6.76
N THR A 28 22.93 4.73 -6.09
CA THR A 28 22.80 4.67 -4.62
C THR A 28 22.58 3.24 -4.13
N ILE A 29 21.70 2.46 -4.77
CA ILE A 29 21.44 1.07 -4.33
C ILE A 29 22.62 0.14 -4.60
N ARG A 30 23.36 0.37 -5.68
CA ARG A 30 24.59 -0.39 -5.93
C ARG A 30 25.63 -0.15 -4.84
N MET A 31 25.79 1.09 -4.40
CA MET A 31 26.66 1.43 -3.28
C MET A 31 26.18 0.77 -1.98
N ILE A 32 24.87 0.86 -1.67
CA ILE A 32 24.29 0.21 -0.49
C ILE A 32 24.50 -1.30 -0.54
N SER A 33 24.43 -1.92 -1.72
CA SER A 33 24.65 -3.37 -1.88
C SER A 33 26.07 -3.82 -1.50
N CYS A 34 27.02 -2.91 -1.43
CA CYS A 34 28.38 -3.21 -0.94
C CYS A 34 28.49 -3.26 0.58
N TYR A 35 27.50 -2.76 1.31
CA TYR A 35 27.57 -2.55 2.77
C TYR A 35 26.42 -3.22 3.53
N ALA A 36 25.40 -3.72 2.84
CA ALA A 36 24.21 -4.28 3.47
C ALA A 36 23.79 -5.60 2.80
N ASP A 37 23.12 -6.46 3.56
CA ASP A 37 22.60 -7.74 3.11
C ASP A 37 21.16 -7.64 2.58
N ILE A 38 20.44 -6.57 2.96
CA ILE A 38 19.05 -6.29 2.55
C ILE A 38 18.80 -4.79 2.62
N CYS A 39 18.01 -4.27 1.70
CA CYS A 39 17.60 -2.85 1.69
C CYS A 39 16.09 -2.70 1.78
N ALA A 40 15.63 -1.86 2.68
CA ALA A 40 14.26 -1.35 2.69
C ALA A 40 14.26 0.09 2.19
N MET A 41 13.50 0.38 1.11
CA MET A 41 13.45 1.71 0.55
C MET A 41 12.03 2.25 0.45
N ARG A 42 11.90 3.55 0.71
CA ARG A 42 10.69 4.33 0.43
C ARG A 42 11.04 5.48 -0.51
N HIS A 43 10.27 5.64 -1.56
CA HIS A 43 10.56 6.65 -2.59
C HIS A 43 9.26 7.31 -3.09
N PRO A 44 9.28 8.64 -3.41
CA PRO A 44 8.07 9.32 -3.89
C PRO A 44 7.65 8.94 -5.31
N LYS A 45 8.58 8.46 -6.16
CA LYS A 45 8.26 8.04 -7.53
C LYS A 45 7.75 6.60 -7.56
N GLU A 46 6.66 6.41 -8.27
CA GLU A 46 6.06 5.09 -8.53
C GLU A 46 7.01 4.17 -9.29
N GLY A 47 7.00 2.88 -8.94
CA GLY A 47 7.85 1.87 -9.56
C GLY A 47 9.33 1.93 -9.21
N SER A 48 9.78 2.91 -8.41
CA SER A 48 11.20 3.10 -8.07
C SER A 48 11.81 1.85 -7.45
N ALA A 49 11.12 1.21 -6.50
CA ALA A 49 11.61 0.02 -5.83
C ALA A 49 11.82 -1.15 -6.82
N PHE A 50 10.93 -1.29 -7.80
CA PHE A 50 11.04 -2.31 -8.83
C PHE A 50 12.27 -2.09 -9.75
N VAL A 51 12.43 -0.85 -10.22
CA VAL A 51 13.59 -0.49 -11.09
C VAL A 51 14.90 -0.66 -10.33
N VAL A 52 14.91 -0.25 -9.07
CA VAL A 52 16.10 -0.36 -8.22
C VAL A 52 16.45 -1.82 -7.92
N ALA A 53 15.46 -2.68 -7.68
CA ALA A 53 15.67 -4.10 -7.44
C ALA A 53 16.36 -4.81 -8.62
N GLN A 54 16.16 -4.34 -9.85
CA GLN A 54 16.85 -4.88 -11.03
C GLN A 54 18.34 -4.54 -11.07
N LYS A 55 18.77 -3.50 -10.36
CA LYS A 55 20.16 -3.03 -10.31
C LYS A 55 20.87 -3.42 -9.01
N ALA A 56 20.11 -3.77 -7.98
CA ALA A 56 20.62 -4.20 -6.68
C ALA A 56 21.24 -5.59 -6.74
N GLN A 57 22.26 -5.82 -5.93
CA GLN A 57 22.86 -7.15 -5.70
C GLN A 57 22.29 -7.83 -4.45
N ILE A 58 21.42 -7.13 -3.73
CA ILE A 58 20.78 -7.56 -2.49
C ILE A 58 19.25 -7.47 -2.63
N PRO A 59 18.47 -8.19 -1.82
CA PRO A 59 17.02 -8.04 -1.79
C PRO A 59 16.59 -6.61 -1.44
N VAL A 60 15.60 -6.10 -2.18
CA VAL A 60 15.02 -4.77 -1.95
C VAL A 60 13.57 -4.91 -1.51
N ILE A 61 13.26 -4.38 -0.32
CA ILE A 61 11.91 -4.29 0.22
C ILE A 61 11.32 -2.94 -0.16
N ASN A 62 10.18 -2.96 -0.86
CA ASN A 62 9.39 -1.77 -1.11
C ASN A 62 8.63 -1.36 0.16
N ALA A 63 9.05 -0.27 0.80
CA ALA A 63 8.39 0.32 1.97
C ALA A 63 7.38 1.44 1.58
N GLY A 64 7.04 1.52 0.31
CA GLY A 64 6.10 2.48 -0.29
C GLY A 64 6.73 3.28 -1.43
N ASP A 65 6.11 3.25 -2.61
CA ASP A 65 6.55 3.92 -3.82
C ASP A 65 5.47 4.87 -4.37
N GLY A 66 5.51 6.09 -3.93
CA GLY A 66 4.57 7.13 -4.38
C GLY A 66 3.11 6.77 -4.10
N GLY A 67 2.26 6.93 -5.11
CA GLY A 67 0.83 6.54 -5.09
C GLY A 67 0.56 5.09 -5.49
N HIS A 68 1.58 4.33 -5.91
CA HIS A 68 1.43 3.03 -6.55
C HIS A 68 1.14 1.90 -5.56
N GLN A 69 2.06 1.60 -4.64
CA GLN A 69 1.93 0.46 -3.72
C GLN A 69 2.41 0.75 -2.30
N HIS A 70 1.85 0.02 -1.35
CA HIS A 70 2.29 -0.01 0.04
C HIS A 70 2.30 -1.44 0.59
N PRO A 71 3.23 -2.30 0.14
CA PRO A 71 3.21 -3.73 0.47
C PRO A 71 3.29 -4.01 1.97
N THR A 72 4.08 -3.24 2.71
CA THR A 72 4.24 -3.42 4.16
C THR A 72 2.94 -3.13 4.92
N GLN A 73 2.16 -2.12 4.48
CA GLN A 73 0.83 -1.87 5.03
C GLN A 73 -0.12 -3.04 4.75
N THR A 74 -0.09 -3.57 3.53
CA THR A 74 -0.89 -4.74 3.17
C THR A 74 -0.62 -5.94 4.07
N LEU A 75 0.63 -6.21 4.41
CA LEU A 75 0.98 -7.30 5.33
C LEU A 75 0.40 -7.06 6.73
N THR A 76 0.41 -5.81 7.21
CA THR A 76 -0.20 -5.42 8.48
C THR A 76 -1.71 -5.63 8.44
N ASP A 77 -2.37 -5.23 7.36
CA ASP A 77 -3.82 -5.39 7.17
C ASP A 77 -4.20 -6.88 7.13
N LEU A 78 -3.46 -7.70 6.37
CA LEU A 78 -3.67 -9.16 6.32
C LEU A 78 -3.50 -9.81 7.69
N MET A 79 -2.47 -9.41 8.44
CA MET A 79 -2.23 -9.90 9.80
C MET A 79 -3.39 -9.53 10.72
N THR A 80 -3.88 -8.29 10.63
CA THR A 80 -5.01 -7.80 11.42
C THR A 80 -6.28 -8.56 11.09
N ILE A 81 -6.61 -8.72 9.81
CA ILE A 81 -7.78 -9.49 9.35
C ILE A 81 -7.69 -10.93 9.87
N ARG A 82 -6.53 -11.58 9.70
CA ARG A 82 -6.33 -12.95 10.17
C ARG A 82 -6.46 -13.07 11.68
N SER A 83 -5.92 -12.13 12.44
CA SER A 83 -6.00 -12.12 13.90
C SER A 83 -7.42 -11.96 14.41
N LEU A 84 -8.22 -11.10 13.75
CA LEU A 84 -9.60 -10.80 14.18
C LEU A 84 -10.62 -11.82 13.64
N LYS A 85 -10.42 -12.35 12.44
CA LYS A 85 -11.38 -13.24 11.76
C LYS A 85 -10.95 -14.70 11.74
N GLY A 86 -9.70 -15.01 12.10
CA GLY A 86 -9.13 -16.36 12.05
C GLY A 86 -8.88 -16.89 10.63
N ARG A 87 -9.28 -16.15 9.58
CA ARG A 87 -9.21 -16.54 8.18
C ARG A 87 -9.01 -15.34 7.26
N LEU A 88 -8.67 -15.60 6.00
CA LEU A 88 -8.54 -14.59 4.94
C LEU A 88 -9.47 -14.86 3.74
N ASP A 89 -10.10 -16.02 3.70
CA ASP A 89 -11.05 -16.44 2.68
C ASP A 89 -12.50 -16.18 3.09
N ASN A 90 -13.43 -16.19 2.12
CA ASN A 90 -14.87 -16.05 2.33
C ASN A 90 -15.24 -14.83 3.21
N LEU A 91 -14.60 -13.69 2.93
CA LEU A 91 -14.82 -12.43 3.64
C LEU A 91 -15.49 -11.40 2.76
N THR A 92 -16.30 -10.53 3.37
CA THR A 92 -16.77 -9.30 2.73
C THR A 92 -16.03 -8.13 3.36
N ILE A 93 -15.29 -7.37 2.54
CA ILE A 93 -14.44 -6.26 2.96
C ILE A 93 -15.03 -4.97 2.46
N GLY A 94 -15.39 -4.07 3.37
CA GLY A 94 -15.82 -2.71 3.08
C GLY A 94 -14.63 -1.77 2.98
N LEU A 95 -14.48 -1.06 1.87
CA LEU A 95 -13.46 -0.05 1.65
C LEU A 95 -14.12 1.31 1.47
N CYS A 96 -13.83 2.24 2.36
CA CYS A 96 -14.49 3.54 2.39
C CYS A 96 -13.45 4.67 2.28
N GLY A 97 -13.71 5.65 1.42
CA GLY A 97 -12.88 6.86 1.26
C GLY A 97 -12.37 7.08 -0.14
N ASP A 98 -11.12 7.53 -0.28
CA ASP A 98 -10.49 7.76 -1.57
C ASP A 98 -10.04 6.43 -2.21
N LEU A 99 -10.88 5.90 -3.08
CA LEU A 99 -10.60 4.67 -3.81
C LEU A 99 -9.78 4.91 -5.08
N LYS A 100 -9.63 6.18 -5.50
CA LYS A 100 -8.89 6.54 -6.72
C LYS A 100 -7.39 6.60 -6.47
N PHE A 101 -6.97 7.27 -5.41
CA PHE A 101 -5.57 7.51 -5.09
C PHE A 101 -5.09 6.75 -3.85
N GLY A 102 -5.99 6.03 -3.18
CA GLY A 102 -5.72 5.24 -1.99
C GLY A 102 -4.85 4.02 -2.26
N ARG A 103 -3.53 4.18 -2.34
CA ARG A 103 -2.57 3.09 -2.60
C ARG A 103 -2.70 1.90 -1.65
N THR A 104 -3.10 2.13 -0.40
CA THR A 104 -3.32 1.08 0.60
C THR A 104 -4.50 0.21 0.22
N VAL A 105 -5.58 0.83 -0.27
CA VAL A 105 -6.77 0.15 -0.78
C VAL A 105 -6.41 -0.72 -1.99
N HIS A 106 -5.68 -0.17 -2.96
CA HIS A 106 -5.25 -0.91 -4.16
C HIS A 106 -4.38 -2.11 -3.80
N SER A 107 -3.44 -1.93 -2.88
CA SER A 107 -2.55 -2.98 -2.44
C SER A 107 -3.29 -4.08 -1.67
N LEU A 108 -4.23 -3.71 -0.80
CA LEU A 108 -5.05 -4.66 -0.05
C LEU A 108 -5.97 -5.46 -0.99
N ILE A 109 -6.64 -4.82 -1.95
CA ILE A 109 -7.47 -5.50 -2.95
C ILE A 109 -6.61 -6.51 -3.72
N SER A 110 -5.44 -6.09 -4.22
CA SER A 110 -4.51 -6.94 -4.98
C SER A 110 -4.04 -8.18 -4.20
N ALA A 111 -3.92 -8.06 -2.89
CA ALA A 111 -3.59 -9.19 -2.02
C ALA A 111 -4.80 -10.09 -1.76
N MET A 112 -5.95 -9.50 -1.44
CA MET A 112 -7.14 -10.23 -1.02
C MET A 112 -7.86 -10.97 -2.15
N VAL A 113 -7.74 -10.53 -3.41
CA VAL A 113 -8.29 -11.27 -4.58
C VAL A 113 -7.67 -12.67 -4.77
N ARG A 114 -6.55 -12.94 -4.13
CA ARG A 114 -5.88 -14.25 -4.16
C ARG A 114 -6.56 -15.29 -3.26
N TYR A 115 -7.41 -14.84 -2.35
CA TYR A 115 -8.16 -15.72 -1.44
C TYR A 115 -9.56 -16.00 -1.98
N PRO A 116 -10.03 -17.26 -1.94
CA PRO A 116 -11.33 -17.62 -2.50
C PRO A 116 -12.48 -17.00 -1.70
N GLY A 117 -13.57 -16.66 -2.40
CA GLY A 117 -14.82 -16.21 -1.79
C GLY A 117 -14.77 -14.81 -1.16
N VAL A 118 -13.73 -14.03 -1.44
CA VAL A 118 -13.65 -12.64 -0.97
C VAL A 118 -14.50 -11.73 -1.84
N LYS A 119 -15.27 -10.85 -1.18
CA LYS A 119 -16.15 -9.84 -1.81
C LYS A 119 -15.73 -8.45 -1.32
N PHE A 120 -15.81 -7.45 -2.20
CA PHE A 120 -15.51 -6.07 -1.84
C PHE A 120 -16.76 -5.21 -1.95
N VAL A 121 -16.95 -4.34 -0.97
CA VAL A 121 -17.93 -3.27 -0.96
C VAL A 121 -17.18 -1.94 -0.99
N LEU A 122 -17.31 -1.20 -2.09
CA LEU A 122 -16.58 0.03 -2.33
C LEU A 122 -17.49 1.22 -2.05
N ILE A 123 -17.08 2.08 -1.13
CA ILE A 123 -17.84 3.26 -0.69
C ILE A 123 -16.95 4.49 -0.90
N SER A 124 -17.31 5.34 -1.86
CA SER A 124 -16.51 6.52 -2.21
C SER A 124 -17.40 7.67 -2.68
N PRO A 125 -17.03 8.92 -2.40
CA PRO A 125 -17.60 10.07 -3.08
C PRO A 125 -17.42 9.98 -4.60
N LEU A 126 -18.34 10.52 -5.39
CA LEU A 126 -18.30 10.48 -6.86
C LEU A 126 -17.00 11.06 -7.45
N SER A 127 -16.40 12.06 -6.80
CA SER A 127 -15.12 12.67 -7.19
C SER A 127 -13.91 11.74 -7.03
N CYS A 128 -14.02 10.71 -6.21
CA CYS A 128 -12.95 9.75 -5.88
C CYS A 128 -13.25 8.33 -6.35
N ALA A 129 -14.23 8.14 -7.21
CA ALA A 129 -14.81 6.85 -7.58
C ALA A 129 -14.21 6.22 -8.84
N SER A 130 -12.89 6.29 -9.09
CA SER A 130 -12.34 5.58 -10.25
C SER A 130 -11.19 4.67 -9.88
N LEU A 131 -11.52 3.42 -9.62
CA LEU A 131 -10.60 2.31 -9.79
C LEU A 131 -10.53 1.98 -11.28
N THR A 132 -9.52 2.49 -11.99
CA THR A 132 -9.29 2.14 -13.38
C THR A 132 -8.74 0.72 -13.51
N ALA A 133 -9.46 -0.09 -14.26
CA ALA A 133 -9.04 -1.09 -15.24
C ALA A 133 -8.14 -2.28 -14.89
N SER A 134 -7.45 -2.38 -13.79
CA SER A 134 -6.58 -3.56 -13.52
C SER A 134 -7.21 -4.63 -12.63
N ALA A 135 -8.32 -4.36 -12.01
CA ALA A 135 -9.11 -5.37 -11.34
C ALA A 135 -10.39 -5.58 -12.15
N ARG A 136 -10.49 -6.72 -12.85
CA ARG A 136 -11.80 -7.27 -13.25
C ARG A 136 -12.54 -7.68 -11.98
N ILE A 137 -12.86 -6.70 -11.15
CA ILE A 137 -13.72 -6.87 -10.00
C ILE A 137 -15.13 -6.70 -10.55
N PHE A 138 -15.94 -7.72 -10.37
CA PHE A 138 -17.35 -7.71 -10.71
C PHE A 138 -18.04 -6.54 -10.00
N TRP A 139 -18.21 -5.45 -10.71
CA TRP A 139 -19.07 -4.35 -10.33
C TRP A 139 -20.53 -4.81 -10.37
N LYS A 140 -21.12 -5.08 -9.23
CA LYS A 140 -22.54 -4.77 -9.05
C LYS A 140 -22.58 -3.41 -8.35
N PRO A 141 -23.04 -2.35 -9.03
CA PRO A 141 -23.34 -1.11 -8.34
C PRO A 141 -24.46 -1.41 -7.33
N ILE A 142 -24.12 -1.44 -6.06
CA ILE A 142 -25.15 -1.33 -5.02
C ILE A 142 -25.53 0.14 -5.05
N THR A 143 -26.58 0.44 -5.79
CA THR A 143 -27.26 1.73 -5.76
C THR A 143 -27.91 1.86 -4.38
N PHE A 144 -27.15 2.33 -3.41
CA PHE A 144 -27.75 2.91 -2.22
C PHE A 144 -28.40 4.24 -2.64
N PRO A 145 -29.66 4.48 -2.30
CA PRO A 145 -30.26 5.78 -2.57
C PRO A 145 -29.43 6.84 -1.85
N LEU A 146 -28.95 7.82 -2.61
CA LEU A 146 -28.13 8.96 -2.17
C LEU A 146 -28.66 9.69 -0.92
N ARG A 147 -29.96 9.63 -0.65
CA ARG A 147 -30.59 10.18 0.57
C ARG A 147 -30.08 9.60 1.90
N ARG A 148 -29.47 8.41 1.92
CA ARG A 148 -28.91 7.82 3.15
C ARG A 148 -27.46 8.20 3.40
N LEU A 149 -26.72 8.66 2.40
CA LEU A 149 -25.33 9.11 2.56
C LEU A 149 -25.24 10.54 3.13
N GLU A 150 -26.22 11.39 2.84
CA GLU A 150 -26.26 12.76 3.39
C GLU A 150 -26.52 12.80 4.90
N THR A 151 -27.18 11.81 5.47
CA THR A 151 -27.41 11.69 6.91
C THR A 151 -26.21 11.11 7.68
N TRP A 152 -25.19 10.59 7.01
CA TRP A 152 -23.96 10.03 7.61
C TRP A 152 -22.78 10.99 7.51
N MET A 153 -22.94 12.15 6.90
CA MET A 153 -21.96 13.24 6.92
C MET A 153 -22.15 14.12 8.16
N THR A 154 -22.21 13.51 9.34
CA THR A 154 -21.92 14.21 10.58
C THR A 154 -20.41 14.30 10.76
N PRO A 155 -19.91 15.30 11.57
CA PRO A 155 -18.51 15.69 11.60
C PRO A 155 -17.56 14.50 11.81
N TRP A 156 -16.36 14.60 11.30
CA TRP A 156 -15.26 13.63 11.27
C TRP A 156 -15.07 12.74 12.51
N GLU A 157 -15.68 13.06 13.63
CA GLU A 157 -15.66 12.33 14.88
C GLU A 157 -16.49 11.02 14.89
N ALA A 158 -17.31 10.78 13.85
CA ALA A 158 -18.19 9.62 13.76
C ALA A 158 -17.65 8.51 12.82
N TRP A 159 -16.42 8.58 12.38
CA TRP A 159 -15.83 7.58 11.49
C TRP A 159 -15.36 6.36 12.27
N THR A 160 -16.23 5.41 12.45
CA THR A 160 -15.83 4.08 12.88
C THR A 160 -15.24 3.35 11.67
N PHE A 161 -13.94 3.14 11.68
CA PHE A 161 -13.26 2.37 10.64
C PHE A 161 -13.70 0.91 10.73
N TYR A 162 -14.47 0.45 9.75
CA TYR A 162 -14.64 -0.97 9.49
C TYR A 162 -13.62 -1.38 8.43
N ILE A 163 -12.61 -2.12 8.86
CA ILE A 163 -11.71 -2.88 7.97
C ILE A 163 -12.41 -4.19 7.57
#